data_c4477d983a8f5f66fa24ec89f46a4304
#
_entry.id   c4477d983a8f5f66fa24ec89f46a4304
#
_cell.length_a   1.000
_cell.length_b   1.000
_cell.length_c   1.000
_cell.angle_alpha   90.00
_cell.angle_beta   90.00
_cell.angle_gamma   90.00
#
_symmetry.space_group_name_H-M   'P 1'
#
loop_
_entity.id
_entity.type
_entity.pdbx_description
1 polymer ?
#
loop_
_entity_poly.entity_id
_entity_poly.type
_entity_poly.pdbx_seq_one_letter_code
_entity_poly.pdbx_strand_id
1 'polypeptide(L)'
;MLRLALAALALGWAAAWLAARGFAPWRWLGQNRSGEAVLSAAELSRYTGTEGSPGLYLAVLGQVFDVQQGRRHYGPGGAYSFFSGKDASRAFATGDFTPAGLVDDVSGLSPPQMLAIQSWLSFYHKNYVHIGKVAGLFYQENGEPTKVLEEAQALIEEGKKLQAQEVERKNQFPPCNSEWSSAGRSRVWCSKQSGGISREWSGVPRKLYEPGSSHSYCVCIKTEDLFPGQEKSTQLSNQGKLNNPNFQEYEGCHPLSEWCALKE
;
A
#
# COMPACT_ATOMS: atom_id res chain seq x y z
N MET A 1 34.86 -49.27 -16.77
CA MET A 1 33.40 -49.47 -16.94
C MET A 1 32.71 -49.87 -15.62
N LEU A 2 33.37 -50.61 -14.71
CA LEU A 2 32.75 -51.03 -13.43
C LEU A 2 32.46 -49.89 -12.43
N ARG A 3 33.27 -48.81 -12.43
CA ARG A 3 33.10 -47.66 -11.53
C ARG A 3 31.90 -46.73 -11.89
N LEU A 4 31.52 -46.68 -13.15
CA LEU A 4 30.35 -45.92 -13.61
C LEU A 4 29.02 -46.64 -13.27
N ALA A 5 29.01 -47.95 -13.30
CA ALA A 5 27.84 -48.75 -12.96
C ALA A 5 27.51 -48.66 -11.45
N LEU A 6 28.51 -48.60 -10.58
CA LEU A 6 28.33 -48.46 -9.12
C LEU A 6 27.80 -47.05 -8.73
N ALA A 7 28.20 -45.99 -9.44
CA ALA A 7 27.70 -44.67 -9.20
C ALA A 7 26.19 -44.49 -9.61
N ALA A 8 25.79 -45.12 -10.68
CA ALA A 8 24.38 -45.09 -11.14
C ALA A 8 23.45 -45.86 -10.18
N LEU A 9 23.92 -46.98 -9.60
CA LEU A 9 23.16 -47.73 -8.60
C LEU A 9 23.03 -46.97 -7.26
N ALA A 10 24.09 -46.26 -6.82
CA ALA A 10 24.03 -45.46 -5.59
C ALA A 10 23.04 -44.28 -5.70
N LEU A 11 22.97 -43.64 -6.85
CA LEU A 11 21.99 -42.53 -7.11
C LEU A 11 20.56 -43.08 -7.16
N GLY A 12 20.32 -44.25 -7.72
CA GLY A 12 19.03 -44.91 -7.77
C GLY A 12 18.51 -45.27 -6.35
N TRP A 13 19.36 -45.75 -5.49
CA TRP A 13 19.03 -46.12 -4.11
C TRP A 13 18.77 -44.88 -3.22
N ALA A 14 19.50 -43.80 -3.42
CA ALA A 14 19.26 -42.53 -2.73
C ALA A 14 17.91 -41.93 -3.10
N ALA A 15 17.52 -41.96 -4.38
CA ALA A 15 16.22 -41.49 -4.84
C ALA A 15 15.06 -42.34 -4.32
N ALA A 16 15.21 -43.67 -4.30
CA ALA A 16 14.23 -44.63 -3.75
C ALA A 16 14.09 -44.48 -2.22
N TRP A 17 15.17 -44.20 -1.52
CA TRP A 17 15.18 -44.06 -0.05
C TRP A 17 14.51 -42.73 0.38
N LEU A 18 14.69 -41.64 -0.38
CA LEU A 18 14.00 -40.35 -0.19
C LEU A 18 12.50 -40.47 -0.48
N ALA A 19 12.12 -41.23 -1.51
CA ALA A 19 10.70 -41.47 -1.82
C ALA A 19 9.99 -42.31 -0.74
N ALA A 20 10.69 -43.29 -0.12
CA ALA A 20 10.13 -44.13 0.93
C ALA A 20 9.89 -43.39 2.27
N ARG A 21 10.49 -42.20 2.46
CA ARG A 21 10.28 -41.34 3.63
C ARG A 21 9.25 -40.22 3.39
N GLY A 22 8.49 -40.30 2.30
CA GLY A 22 7.48 -39.27 1.97
C GLY A 22 8.08 -37.95 1.52
N PHE A 23 9.39 -37.87 1.33
CA PHE A 23 10.05 -36.73 0.73
C PHE A 23 10.09 -36.93 -0.78
N ALA A 24 9.04 -36.47 -1.46
CA ALA A 24 9.02 -36.33 -2.92
C ALA A 24 9.19 -34.85 -3.23
N PRO A 25 10.42 -34.34 -3.43
CA PRO A 25 10.64 -32.88 -3.65
C PRO A 25 10.05 -32.34 -4.94
N TRP A 26 9.58 -33.20 -5.85
CA TRP A 26 9.03 -32.83 -7.16
C TRP A 26 7.52 -33.03 -7.34
N ARG A 27 6.79 -33.50 -6.33
CA ARG A 27 5.33 -33.61 -6.43
C ARG A 27 4.58 -32.28 -6.27
N TRP A 28 5.31 -31.18 -6.05
CA TRP A 28 4.77 -29.86 -5.70
C TRP A 28 4.65 -28.90 -6.86
N LEU A 29 5.14 -29.28 -8.05
CA LEU A 29 5.18 -28.38 -9.17
C LEU A 29 4.14 -28.82 -10.20
N GLY A 30 2.93 -28.33 -10.08
CA GLY A 30 2.12 -28.03 -11.24
C GLY A 30 2.89 -26.99 -12.05
N GLN A 31 3.85 -27.45 -12.88
CA GLN A 31 4.63 -26.55 -13.70
C GLN A 31 3.72 -25.89 -14.72
N ASN A 32 3.44 -24.63 -14.45
CA ASN A 32 2.93 -23.70 -15.43
C ASN A 32 3.97 -23.47 -16.54
N ARG A 33 3.56 -22.99 -17.70
CA ARG A 33 4.45 -22.60 -18.80
C ARG A 33 5.49 -21.56 -18.42
N SER A 34 5.35 -20.87 -17.27
CA SER A 34 6.28 -19.89 -16.68
C SER A 34 7.24 -20.47 -15.65
N GLY A 35 7.14 -21.75 -15.26
CA GLY A 35 8.00 -22.36 -14.23
C GLY A 35 7.67 -21.96 -12.79
N GLU A 36 6.67 -21.11 -12.56
CA GLU A 36 6.22 -20.70 -11.20
C GLU A 36 5.31 -21.78 -10.58
N ALA A 37 5.41 -21.98 -9.28
CA ALA A 37 4.53 -22.88 -8.54
C ALA A 37 3.11 -22.29 -8.45
N VAL A 38 2.10 -23.16 -8.63
CA VAL A 38 0.71 -22.82 -8.33
C VAL A 38 0.22 -23.75 -7.22
N LEU A 39 -0.12 -23.17 -6.08
CA LEU A 39 -0.63 -23.88 -4.91
C LEU A 39 -2.16 -23.76 -4.88
N SER A 40 -2.84 -24.78 -4.39
CA SER A 40 -4.23 -24.61 -3.96
C SER A 40 -4.29 -23.88 -2.61
N ALA A 41 -5.44 -23.31 -2.26
CA ALA A 41 -5.66 -22.70 -0.94
C ALA A 41 -5.45 -23.72 0.20
N ALA A 42 -5.82 -25.00 -0.02
CA ALA A 42 -5.60 -26.09 0.92
C ALA A 42 -4.12 -26.41 1.11
N GLU A 43 -3.30 -26.31 0.07
CA GLU A 43 -1.85 -26.46 0.18
C GLU A 43 -1.24 -25.28 0.90
N LEU A 44 -1.58 -24.05 0.55
CA LEU A 44 -1.11 -22.84 1.22
C LEU A 44 -1.40 -22.91 2.74
N SER A 45 -2.59 -23.38 3.12
CA SER A 45 -3.00 -23.46 4.54
C SER A 45 -2.12 -24.31 5.43
N ARG A 46 -1.25 -25.15 4.86
CA ARG A 46 -0.29 -25.98 5.58
C ARG A 46 0.98 -25.23 5.99
N TYR A 47 1.24 -24.06 5.41
CA TYR A 47 2.47 -23.28 5.59
C TYR A 47 2.34 -22.24 6.71
N THR A 48 1.99 -22.70 7.91
CA THR A 48 1.75 -21.87 9.10
C THR A 48 2.98 -21.63 9.98
N GLY A 49 4.07 -22.35 9.70
CA GLY A 49 5.27 -22.30 10.54
C GLY A 49 5.14 -22.99 11.90
N THR A 50 4.01 -23.68 12.17
CA THR A 50 3.86 -24.54 13.35
C THR A 50 4.75 -25.79 13.24
N GLU A 51 4.89 -26.56 14.33
CA GLU A 51 5.60 -27.83 14.30
C GLU A 51 4.98 -28.77 13.26
N GLY A 52 5.83 -29.38 12.42
CA GLY A 52 5.40 -30.20 11.28
C GLY A 52 4.93 -29.44 10.05
N SER A 53 4.83 -28.11 10.08
CA SER A 53 4.55 -27.31 8.89
C SER A 53 5.71 -27.35 7.89
N PRO A 54 5.45 -27.47 6.57
CA PRO A 54 6.50 -27.51 5.56
C PRO A 54 7.24 -26.17 5.37
N GLY A 55 6.75 -25.09 5.96
CA GLY A 55 7.33 -23.75 5.83
C GLY A 55 6.43 -22.68 6.43
N LEU A 56 6.70 -21.44 6.11
CA LEU A 56 5.93 -20.27 6.59
C LEU A 56 5.63 -19.34 5.42
N TYR A 57 4.43 -19.46 4.85
CA TYR A 57 4.02 -18.71 3.68
C TYR A 57 2.76 -17.90 3.97
N LEU A 58 2.58 -16.84 3.22
CA LEU A 58 1.32 -16.10 3.10
C LEU A 58 1.13 -15.65 1.66
N ALA A 59 -0.07 -15.17 1.33
CA ALA A 59 -0.33 -14.62 0.01
C ALA A 59 -0.97 -13.23 0.08
N VAL A 60 -0.73 -12.43 -0.95
CA VAL A 60 -1.33 -11.12 -1.19
C VAL A 60 -1.72 -11.04 -2.67
N LEU A 61 -2.99 -10.77 -2.98
CA LEU A 61 -3.55 -10.79 -4.34
C LEU A 61 -3.16 -12.07 -5.10
N GLY A 62 -3.24 -13.20 -4.43
CA GLY A 62 -2.91 -14.50 -4.99
C GLY A 62 -1.42 -14.78 -5.17
N GLN A 63 -0.53 -13.85 -4.84
CA GLN A 63 0.92 -14.06 -4.93
C GLN A 63 1.48 -14.56 -3.61
N VAL A 64 2.19 -15.67 -3.64
CA VAL A 64 2.67 -16.40 -2.46
C VAL A 64 4.11 -16.03 -2.14
N PHE A 65 4.36 -15.74 -0.87
CA PHE A 65 5.67 -15.35 -0.36
C PHE A 65 6.14 -16.27 0.77
N ASP A 66 7.41 -16.69 0.73
CA ASP A 66 8.09 -17.29 1.86
C ASP A 66 8.49 -16.19 2.84
N VAL A 67 7.85 -16.18 4.00
CA VAL A 67 8.10 -15.20 5.06
C VAL A 67 8.89 -15.79 6.23
N GLN A 68 9.67 -16.86 6.01
CA GLN A 68 10.49 -17.51 7.03
C GLN A 68 11.48 -16.53 7.69
N GLN A 69 12.03 -15.58 6.95
CA GLN A 69 12.90 -14.54 7.51
C GLN A 69 12.16 -13.65 8.52
N GLY A 70 10.85 -13.50 8.36
CA GLY A 70 9.96 -12.76 9.25
C GLY A 70 9.30 -13.63 10.31
N ARG A 71 9.82 -14.82 10.63
CA ARG A 71 9.20 -15.79 11.56
C ARG A 71 8.81 -15.17 12.91
N ARG A 72 9.57 -14.22 13.42
CA ARG A 72 9.23 -13.50 14.66
C ARG A 72 7.90 -12.73 14.58
N HIS A 73 7.46 -12.38 13.36
CA HIS A 73 6.22 -11.65 13.10
C HIS A 73 5.08 -12.57 12.67
N TYR A 74 5.37 -13.48 11.73
CA TYR A 74 4.37 -14.32 11.05
C TYR A 74 4.29 -15.73 11.61
N GLY A 75 5.31 -16.20 12.31
CA GLY A 75 5.32 -17.54 12.92
C GLY A 75 4.42 -17.64 14.14
N PRO A 76 4.29 -18.84 14.70
CA PRO A 76 3.50 -19.08 15.91
C PRO A 76 3.88 -18.13 17.06
N GLY A 77 2.89 -17.46 17.63
CA GLY A 77 3.09 -16.45 18.68
C GLY A 77 3.50 -15.07 18.18
N GLY A 78 3.76 -14.88 16.91
CA GLY A 78 4.03 -13.57 16.30
C GLY A 78 2.77 -12.73 16.16
N ALA A 79 2.93 -11.39 16.19
CA ALA A 79 1.81 -10.45 16.14
C ALA A 79 0.99 -10.51 14.84
N TYR A 80 1.57 -11.05 13.77
CA TYR A 80 0.93 -11.20 12.45
C TYR A 80 0.79 -12.67 12.03
N SER A 81 0.83 -13.60 12.98
CA SER A 81 0.71 -15.05 12.70
C SER A 81 -0.61 -15.42 12.02
N PHE A 82 -1.65 -14.62 12.17
CA PHE A 82 -2.95 -14.81 11.55
C PHE A 82 -2.94 -14.67 10.01
N PHE A 83 -1.90 -14.11 9.41
CA PHE A 83 -1.73 -14.07 7.94
C PHE A 83 -1.17 -15.37 7.37
N SER A 84 -0.51 -16.20 8.19
CA SER A 84 0.20 -17.37 7.72
C SER A 84 -0.74 -18.45 7.20
N GLY A 85 -0.35 -19.06 6.09
CA GLY A 85 -1.11 -20.13 5.46
C GLY A 85 -2.34 -19.67 4.68
N LYS A 86 -2.49 -18.39 4.38
CA LYS A 86 -3.68 -17.89 3.64
C LYS A 86 -3.38 -16.65 2.79
N ASP A 87 -4.29 -16.36 1.86
CA ASP A 87 -4.43 -15.05 1.26
C ASP A 87 -5.44 -14.25 2.09
N ALA A 88 -4.99 -13.15 2.67
CA ALA A 88 -5.80 -12.26 3.47
C ALA A 88 -5.73 -10.82 2.93
N SER A 89 -5.84 -10.69 1.62
CA SER A 89 -5.69 -9.44 0.88
C SER A 89 -6.57 -8.32 1.42
N ARG A 90 -7.81 -8.62 1.80
CA ARG A 90 -8.75 -7.64 2.36
C ARG A 90 -8.21 -6.98 3.62
N ALA A 91 -7.60 -7.75 4.52
CA ALA A 91 -7.10 -7.26 5.80
C ALA A 91 -5.98 -6.21 5.64
N PHE A 92 -5.19 -6.29 4.57
CA PHE A 92 -4.14 -5.30 4.30
C PHE A 92 -4.68 -3.89 3.96
N ALA A 93 -5.93 -3.81 3.51
CA ALA A 93 -6.59 -2.53 3.23
C ALA A 93 -7.47 -2.06 4.38
N THR A 94 -8.12 -2.99 5.07
CA THR A 94 -9.16 -2.66 6.06
C THR A 94 -8.63 -2.60 7.49
N GLY A 95 -7.53 -3.31 7.78
CA GLY A 95 -7.06 -3.52 9.16
C GLY A 95 -7.99 -4.42 9.99
N ASP A 96 -8.94 -5.09 9.36
CA ASP A 96 -9.81 -6.08 10.02
C ASP A 96 -9.09 -7.43 10.06
N PHE A 97 -8.65 -7.83 11.25
CA PHE A 97 -7.95 -9.10 11.48
C PHE A 97 -8.86 -10.17 12.09
N THR A 98 -10.17 -9.95 12.05
CA THR A 98 -11.16 -11.00 12.37
C THR A 98 -11.23 -12.04 11.25
N PRO A 99 -11.83 -13.22 11.49
CA PRO A 99 -12.03 -14.20 10.42
C PRO A 99 -12.78 -13.67 9.19
N ALA A 100 -13.64 -12.66 9.36
CA ALA A 100 -14.37 -12.01 8.27
C ALA A 100 -13.46 -11.10 7.41
N GLY A 101 -12.42 -10.50 8.01
CA GLY A 101 -11.46 -9.66 7.30
C GLY A 101 -10.27 -10.42 6.73
N LEU A 102 -9.92 -11.59 7.29
CA LEU A 102 -8.78 -12.41 6.86
C LEU A 102 -9.14 -13.29 5.64
N VAL A 103 -9.59 -12.66 4.58
CA VAL A 103 -10.05 -13.29 3.33
C VAL A 103 -9.39 -12.64 2.11
N ASP A 104 -9.42 -13.32 0.99
CA ASP A 104 -8.94 -12.84 -0.31
C ASP A 104 -9.96 -11.92 -1.02
N ASP A 105 -11.22 -11.91 -0.61
CA ASP A 105 -12.26 -11.11 -1.22
C ASP A 105 -12.00 -9.60 -1.06
N VAL A 106 -11.69 -8.95 -2.17
CA VAL A 106 -11.44 -7.50 -2.27
C VAL A 106 -12.64 -6.72 -2.82
N SER A 107 -13.79 -7.36 -2.97
CA SER A 107 -15.00 -6.72 -3.48
C SER A 107 -15.43 -5.54 -2.61
N GLY A 108 -15.88 -4.45 -3.24
CA GLY A 108 -16.32 -3.23 -2.55
C GLY A 108 -15.20 -2.38 -1.94
N LEU A 109 -13.92 -2.74 -2.11
CA LEU A 109 -12.81 -1.88 -1.73
C LEU A 109 -12.68 -0.70 -2.71
N SER A 110 -12.40 0.48 -2.15
CA SER A 110 -12.17 1.69 -2.94
C SER A 110 -10.79 1.69 -3.62
N PRO A 111 -10.57 2.49 -4.69
CA PRO A 111 -9.27 2.60 -5.34
C PRO A 111 -8.10 2.94 -4.40
N PRO A 112 -8.22 3.85 -3.41
CA PRO A 112 -7.17 4.07 -2.41
C PRO A 112 -6.88 2.83 -1.53
N GLN A 113 -7.91 2.05 -1.16
CA GLN A 113 -7.74 0.81 -0.41
C GLN A 113 -7.03 -0.26 -1.25
N MET A 114 -7.37 -0.40 -2.52
CA MET A 114 -6.67 -1.29 -3.44
C MET A 114 -5.21 -0.89 -3.65
N LEU A 115 -4.94 0.42 -3.72
CA LEU A 115 -3.56 0.93 -3.77
C LEU A 115 -2.77 0.62 -2.48
N ALA A 116 -3.42 0.59 -1.32
CA ALA A 116 -2.78 0.17 -0.06
C ALA A 116 -2.36 -1.30 -0.12
N ILE A 117 -3.20 -2.20 -0.67
CA ILE A 117 -2.82 -3.61 -0.88
C ILE A 117 -1.63 -3.72 -1.84
N GLN A 118 -1.63 -2.95 -2.93
CA GLN A 118 -0.50 -2.91 -3.87
C GLN A 118 0.80 -2.45 -3.20
N SER A 119 0.72 -1.52 -2.26
CA SER A 119 1.89 -1.07 -1.49
C SER A 119 2.45 -2.20 -0.62
N TRP A 120 1.58 -2.98 0.03
CA TRP A 120 1.97 -4.18 0.76
C TRP A 120 2.55 -5.25 -0.16
N LEU A 121 1.94 -5.50 -1.31
CA LEU A 121 2.48 -6.43 -2.30
C LEU A 121 3.89 -6.04 -2.73
N SER A 122 4.13 -4.76 -2.99
CA SER A 122 5.46 -4.23 -3.31
C SER A 122 6.45 -4.41 -2.16
N PHE A 123 5.99 -4.25 -0.90
CA PHE A 123 6.79 -4.53 0.28
C PHE A 123 7.20 -6.00 0.36
N TYR A 124 6.28 -6.94 0.09
CA TYR A 124 6.59 -8.37 0.10
C TYR A 124 7.57 -8.75 -1.00
N HIS A 125 7.41 -8.24 -2.22
CA HIS A 125 8.37 -8.46 -3.30
C HIS A 125 9.78 -7.95 -2.97
N LYS A 126 9.87 -6.84 -2.24
CA LYS A 126 11.15 -6.26 -1.85
C LYS A 126 11.86 -7.04 -0.74
N ASN A 127 11.11 -7.62 0.20
CA ASN A 127 11.65 -8.12 1.47
C ASN A 127 11.59 -9.65 1.61
N TYR A 128 10.84 -10.35 0.77
CA TYR A 128 10.58 -11.78 0.89
C TYR A 128 10.71 -12.49 -0.46
N VAL A 129 10.87 -13.80 -0.42
CA VAL A 129 11.02 -14.60 -1.64
C VAL A 129 9.64 -14.91 -2.19
N HIS A 130 9.39 -14.48 -3.43
CA HIS A 130 8.19 -14.88 -4.18
C HIS A 130 8.31 -16.36 -4.56
N ILE A 131 7.31 -17.15 -4.18
CA ILE A 131 7.29 -18.62 -4.39
C ILE A 131 6.46 -18.97 -5.63
N GLY A 132 5.38 -18.26 -5.86
CA GLY A 132 4.44 -18.56 -6.93
C GLY A 132 3.08 -17.94 -6.66
N LYS A 133 2.02 -18.66 -7.05
CA LYS A 133 0.64 -18.19 -7.00
C LYS A 133 -0.24 -19.15 -6.22
N VAL A 134 -1.37 -18.66 -5.71
CA VAL A 134 -2.44 -19.53 -5.19
C VAL A 134 -3.60 -19.54 -6.18
N ALA A 135 -4.01 -20.74 -6.60
CA ALA A 135 -5.22 -20.92 -7.40
C ALA A 135 -6.46 -20.60 -6.56
N GLY A 136 -7.34 -19.74 -7.08
CA GLY A 136 -8.53 -19.27 -6.38
C GLY A 136 -9.09 -17.99 -6.99
N LEU A 137 -9.28 -16.97 -6.18
CA LEU A 137 -9.94 -15.74 -6.62
C LEU A 137 -9.16 -14.99 -7.71
N PHE A 138 -7.81 -14.92 -7.59
CA PHE A 138 -6.97 -14.08 -8.45
C PHE A 138 -6.29 -14.84 -9.58
N TYR A 139 -6.01 -16.13 -9.41
CA TYR A 139 -5.36 -16.96 -10.42
C TYR A 139 -6.09 -18.28 -10.62
N GLN A 140 -6.12 -18.74 -11.86
CA GLN A 140 -6.64 -20.05 -12.23
C GLN A 140 -5.63 -21.16 -11.86
N GLU A 141 -6.05 -22.42 -11.93
CA GLU A 141 -5.18 -23.59 -11.67
C GLU A 141 -3.96 -23.66 -12.61
N ASN A 142 -4.08 -23.10 -13.80
CA ASN A 142 -2.97 -22.96 -14.76
C ASN A 142 -2.07 -21.73 -14.46
N GLY A 143 -2.37 -20.94 -13.39
CA GLY A 143 -1.66 -19.74 -12.98
C GLY A 143 -1.91 -18.50 -13.84
N GLU A 144 -2.86 -18.55 -14.76
CA GLU A 144 -3.30 -17.38 -15.50
C GLU A 144 -4.17 -16.47 -14.62
N PRO A 145 -4.12 -15.15 -14.82
CA PRO A 145 -4.94 -14.22 -14.07
C PRO A 145 -6.42 -14.48 -14.30
N THR A 146 -7.23 -14.24 -13.29
CA THR A 146 -8.68 -14.22 -13.42
C THR A 146 -9.16 -12.80 -13.75
N LYS A 147 -10.42 -12.68 -14.18
CA LYS A 147 -11.06 -11.38 -14.38
C LYS A 147 -11.09 -10.52 -13.11
N VAL A 148 -11.19 -11.15 -11.94
CA VAL A 148 -11.15 -10.44 -10.64
C VAL A 148 -9.80 -9.76 -10.42
N LEU A 149 -8.69 -10.41 -10.81
CA LEU A 149 -7.37 -9.77 -10.71
C LEU A 149 -7.24 -8.59 -11.68
N GLU A 150 -7.78 -8.72 -12.90
CA GLU A 150 -7.80 -7.61 -13.88
C GLU A 150 -8.60 -6.40 -13.34
N GLU A 151 -9.77 -6.64 -12.75
CA GLU A 151 -10.60 -5.62 -12.10
C GLU A 151 -9.86 -4.98 -10.91
N ALA A 152 -9.21 -5.78 -10.08
CA ALA A 152 -8.38 -5.30 -8.96
C ALA A 152 -7.23 -4.41 -9.45
N GLN A 153 -6.55 -4.80 -10.52
CA GLN A 153 -5.48 -4.00 -11.15
C GLN A 153 -6.01 -2.68 -11.71
N ALA A 154 -7.19 -2.66 -12.32
CA ALA A 154 -7.82 -1.43 -12.80
C ALA A 154 -8.11 -0.44 -11.65
N LEU A 155 -8.62 -0.94 -10.51
CA LEU A 155 -8.83 -0.12 -9.31
C LEU A 155 -7.50 0.39 -8.70
N ILE A 156 -6.44 -0.41 -8.74
CA ILE A 156 -5.10 0.03 -8.32
C ILE A 156 -4.60 1.19 -9.19
N GLU A 157 -4.75 1.10 -10.52
CA GLU A 157 -4.36 2.17 -11.43
C GLU A 157 -5.19 3.44 -11.22
N GLU A 158 -6.47 3.30 -10.93
CA GLU A 158 -7.32 4.43 -10.53
C GLU A 158 -6.83 5.06 -9.22
N GLY A 159 -6.50 4.24 -8.22
CA GLY A 159 -5.92 4.69 -6.95
C GLY A 159 -4.63 5.49 -7.13
N LYS A 160 -3.74 5.05 -8.04
CA LYS A 160 -2.51 5.79 -8.39
C LYS A 160 -2.83 7.16 -9.00
N LYS A 161 -3.81 7.23 -9.90
CA LYS A 161 -4.25 8.50 -10.49
C LYS A 161 -4.80 9.46 -9.43
N LEU A 162 -5.66 8.97 -8.54
CA LEU A 162 -6.21 9.78 -7.45
C LEU A 162 -5.11 10.27 -6.50
N GLN A 163 -4.14 9.41 -6.17
CA GLN A 163 -2.99 9.78 -5.34
C GLN A 163 -2.13 10.86 -6.02
N ALA A 164 -1.86 10.73 -7.33
CA ALA A 164 -1.11 11.73 -8.09
C ALA A 164 -1.84 13.08 -8.14
N GLN A 165 -3.16 13.08 -8.33
CA GLN A 165 -3.99 14.29 -8.30
C GLN A 165 -3.96 14.94 -6.91
N GLU A 166 -4.01 14.14 -5.84
CA GLU A 166 -3.94 14.67 -4.47
C GLU A 166 -2.56 15.28 -4.16
N VAL A 167 -1.48 14.66 -4.64
CA VAL A 167 -0.12 15.22 -4.52
C VAL A 167 -0.02 16.55 -5.27
N GLU A 168 -0.52 16.62 -6.51
CA GLU A 168 -0.54 17.85 -7.30
C GLU A 168 -1.36 18.94 -6.62
N ARG A 169 -2.54 18.60 -6.09
CA ARG A 169 -3.39 19.52 -5.33
C ARG A 169 -2.67 20.06 -4.08
N LYS A 170 -1.97 19.19 -3.33
CA LYS A 170 -1.19 19.61 -2.16
C LYS A 170 0.01 20.48 -2.53
N ASN A 171 0.65 20.23 -3.66
CA ASN A 171 1.73 21.08 -4.16
C ASN A 171 1.20 22.44 -4.57
N GLN A 172 0.03 22.47 -5.20
CA GLN A 172 -0.63 23.70 -5.63
C GLN A 172 -1.17 24.50 -4.44
N PHE A 173 -1.78 23.82 -3.46
CA PHE A 173 -2.38 24.40 -2.27
C PHE A 173 -1.89 23.66 -1.02
N PRO A 174 -0.64 23.93 -0.58
CA PRO A 174 -0.08 23.22 0.57
C PRO A 174 -0.94 23.44 1.81
N PRO A 175 -1.28 22.39 2.56
CA PRO A 175 -2.06 22.52 3.77
C PRO A 175 -1.30 23.29 4.84
N CYS A 176 -2.04 24.00 5.70
CA CYS A 176 -1.48 24.71 6.84
C CYS A 176 -0.91 23.75 7.89
N ASN A 177 -0.03 24.29 8.75
CA ASN A 177 0.15 23.74 10.08
C ASN A 177 -1.08 24.10 10.92
N SER A 178 -1.44 23.24 11.86
CA SER A 178 -2.54 23.49 12.80
C SER A 178 -2.18 23.01 14.20
N GLU A 179 -2.66 23.72 15.19
CA GLU A 179 -2.61 23.31 16.58
C GLU A 179 -4.01 23.48 17.17
N TRP A 180 -4.47 22.43 17.83
CA TRP A 180 -5.78 22.41 18.48
C TRP A 180 -5.59 22.26 19.98
N SER A 181 -6.24 23.12 20.73
CA SER A 181 -6.20 23.11 22.19
C SER A 181 -7.61 23.13 22.75
N SER A 182 -7.89 22.23 23.67
CA SER A 182 -9.14 22.22 24.44
C SER A 182 -9.34 23.46 25.32
N ALA A 183 -8.29 24.28 25.49
CA ALA A 183 -8.33 25.54 26.23
C ALA A 183 -8.66 26.76 25.32
N GLY A 184 -9.22 26.55 24.12
CA GLY A 184 -9.68 27.63 23.21
C GLY A 184 -8.55 28.42 22.52
N ARG A 185 -7.35 27.83 22.37
CA ARG A 185 -6.20 28.46 21.69
C ARG A 185 -5.81 27.74 20.42
N SER A 186 -6.81 27.37 19.62
CA SER A 186 -6.56 26.76 18.32
C SER A 186 -5.98 27.79 17.35
N ARG A 187 -4.99 27.37 16.55
CA ARG A 187 -4.35 28.23 15.56
C ARG A 187 -3.94 27.49 14.30
N VAL A 188 -3.82 28.21 13.21
CA VAL A 188 -3.27 27.74 11.93
C VAL A 188 -2.15 28.68 11.48
N TRP A 189 -1.14 28.14 10.76
CA TRP A 189 -0.04 28.94 10.23
C TRP A 189 0.61 28.30 9.01
N CYS A 190 1.40 29.09 8.29
CA CYS A 190 2.02 28.74 7.03
C CYS A 190 3.53 28.97 7.07
N SER A 191 4.28 28.09 7.70
CA SER A 191 5.73 28.12 7.68
C SER A 191 6.32 27.44 6.44
N LYS A 192 7.63 27.50 6.25
CA LYS A 192 8.34 26.79 5.18
C LYS A 192 8.15 25.27 5.21
N GLN A 193 7.74 24.73 6.34
CA GLN A 193 7.33 23.33 6.48
C GLN A 193 5.89 23.29 7.01
N SER A 194 4.95 22.87 6.19
CA SER A 194 3.56 22.71 6.59
C SER A 194 2.89 21.58 5.83
N GLY A 195 1.99 20.85 6.51
CA GLY A 195 1.27 19.73 5.93
C GLY A 195 2.17 18.61 5.42
N GLY A 196 3.36 18.44 5.99
CA GLY A 196 4.34 17.45 5.52
C GLY A 196 5.11 17.87 4.26
N ILE A 197 4.90 19.10 3.77
CA ILE A 197 5.57 19.64 2.58
C ILE A 197 6.62 20.67 3.02
N SER A 198 7.84 20.53 2.51
CA SER A 198 8.92 21.52 2.64
C SER A 198 8.96 22.41 1.41
N ARG A 199 9.07 23.73 1.61
CA ARG A 199 9.11 24.73 0.55
C ARG A 199 10.02 25.91 0.94
N GLU A 200 10.47 26.67 -0.06
CA GLU A 200 11.37 27.82 0.15
C GLU A 200 10.64 29.11 0.63
N TRP A 201 9.31 29.08 0.73
CA TRP A 201 8.49 30.23 1.07
C TRP A 201 7.59 29.98 2.29
N SER A 202 7.27 31.01 3.04
CA SER A 202 6.16 31.08 3.97
C SER A 202 4.96 31.78 3.31
N GLY A 203 3.79 31.65 3.89
CA GLY A 203 2.58 32.22 3.28
C GLY A 203 1.51 32.54 4.31
N VAL A 204 0.34 32.91 3.80
CA VAL A 204 -0.83 33.23 4.61
C VAL A 204 -1.84 32.10 4.61
N PRO A 205 -2.45 31.76 5.74
CA PRO A 205 -3.51 30.76 5.80
C PRO A 205 -4.82 31.29 5.18
N ARG A 206 -5.47 30.43 4.40
CA ARG A 206 -6.80 30.68 3.81
C ARG A 206 -7.65 29.42 3.95
N LYS A 207 -8.96 29.61 4.10
CA LYS A 207 -9.94 28.55 3.92
C LYS A 207 -10.13 28.31 2.44
N LEU A 208 -10.00 27.08 1.98
CA LEU A 208 -10.34 26.66 0.62
C LEU A 208 -11.59 25.78 0.67
N TYR A 209 -12.62 26.20 -0.02
CA TYR A 209 -13.86 25.42 -0.19
C TYR A 209 -13.81 24.65 -1.49
N GLU A 210 -14.19 23.38 -1.45
CA GLU A 210 -14.40 22.61 -2.67
C GLU A 210 -15.75 22.98 -3.31
N PRO A 211 -15.81 23.11 -4.64
CA PRO A 211 -17.07 23.35 -5.34
C PRO A 211 -18.13 22.32 -4.96
N GLY A 212 -19.29 22.79 -4.47
CA GLY A 212 -20.39 21.93 -4.06
C GLY A 212 -20.27 21.30 -2.66
N SER A 213 -19.23 21.65 -1.88
CA SER A 213 -19.03 21.19 -0.51
C SER A 213 -19.16 22.36 0.47
N SER A 214 -19.74 22.09 1.64
CA SER A 214 -19.72 23.01 2.79
C SER A 214 -18.44 22.91 3.62
N HIS A 215 -17.60 21.91 3.36
CA HIS A 215 -16.36 21.72 4.08
C HIS A 215 -15.24 22.58 3.50
N SER A 216 -14.47 23.19 4.39
CA SER A 216 -13.27 23.91 4.01
C SER A 216 -12.04 23.32 4.71
N TYR A 217 -10.91 23.43 4.07
CA TYR A 217 -9.63 23.07 4.65
C TYR A 217 -8.64 24.23 4.54
N CYS A 218 -7.68 24.27 5.49
CA CYS A 218 -6.69 25.33 5.51
C CYS A 218 -5.59 25.06 4.49
N VAL A 219 -5.30 26.06 3.67
CA VAL A 219 -4.22 26.06 2.70
C VAL A 219 -3.33 27.29 2.84
N CYS A 220 -2.08 27.14 2.47
CA CYS A 220 -1.09 28.21 2.48
C CYS A 220 -1.02 28.86 1.09
N ILE A 221 -1.20 30.18 1.05
CA ILE A 221 -1.03 30.99 -0.17
C ILE A 221 0.26 31.79 -0.03
N LYS A 222 1.10 31.78 -1.06
CA LYS A 222 2.37 32.51 -1.07
C LYS A 222 2.13 34.00 -1.01
N THR A 223 2.84 34.71 -0.15
CA THR A 223 2.64 36.16 0.07
C THR A 223 3.00 37.00 -1.15
N GLU A 224 3.99 36.57 -1.95
CA GLU A 224 4.38 37.23 -3.19
C GLU A 224 3.27 37.22 -4.25
N ASP A 225 2.38 36.23 -4.21
CA ASP A 225 1.22 36.14 -5.09
C ASP A 225 0.09 37.13 -4.71
N LEU A 226 0.23 37.83 -3.55
CA LEU A 226 -0.71 38.85 -3.08
C LEU A 226 -0.47 40.23 -3.69
N PHE A 227 0.69 40.48 -4.30
CA PHE A 227 1.09 41.75 -4.85
C PHE A 227 1.55 41.59 -6.31
N PRO A 228 0.64 41.57 -7.30
CA PRO A 228 1.01 41.54 -8.70
C PRO A 228 1.53 42.91 -9.14
N GLY A 229 2.85 43.14 -9.03
CA GLY A 229 3.44 44.43 -9.37
C GLY A 229 4.97 44.48 -9.41
N GLN A 230 5.67 43.37 -9.05
CA GLN A 230 7.10 43.27 -9.26
C GLN A 230 7.44 42.08 -10.15
N GLU A 231 7.95 42.43 -11.33
CA GLU A 231 8.42 41.49 -12.33
C GLU A 231 9.43 40.46 -11.73
N LYS A 232 9.07 39.19 -11.76
CA LYS A 232 10.00 38.15 -12.19
C LYS A 232 9.21 36.95 -12.71
N SER A 233 9.29 36.84 -14.03
CA SER A 233 8.84 35.71 -14.80
C SER A 233 9.42 34.40 -14.32
N THR A 234 8.56 33.40 -14.09
CA THR A 234 8.72 32.08 -14.66
C THR A 234 7.44 31.27 -14.39
N GLN A 235 6.88 30.81 -15.45
CA GLN A 235 5.84 29.79 -15.66
C GLN A 235 5.45 28.98 -14.41
N LEU A 236 4.29 29.26 -13.93
CA LEU A 236 3.38 28.74 -12.92
C LEU A 236 2.95 29.85 -11.97
N SER A 237 2.53 30.98 -12.54
CA SER A 237 2.00 32.08 -11.73
C SER A 237 0.64 31.67 -11.16
N ASN A 238 0.58 31.62 -9.84
CA ASN A 238 -0.66 31.49 -9.08
C ASN A 238 -1.56 32.77 -9.17
N GLN A 239 -1.35 33.60 -10.19
CA GLN A 239 -2.03 34.92 -10.37
C GLN A 239 -3.56 34.84 -10.40
N GLY A 240 -4.17 33.66 -10.60
CA GLY A 240 -5.59 33.46 -10.50
C GLY A 240 -6.07 32.95 -9.13
N LYS A 241 -5.16 32.66 -8.19
CA LYS A 241 -5.54 31.90 -6.98
C LYS A 241 -6.23 32.76 -5.91
N LEU A 242 -5.84 34.02 -5.75
CA LEU A 242 -6.46 34.87 -4.74
C LEU A 242 -7.83 35.44 -5.17
N ASN A 243 -8.08 35.54 -6.46
CA ASN A 243 -9.38 35.88 -6.99
C ASN A 243 -10.31 34.69 -7.15
N ASN A 244 -9.86 33.49 -6.69
CA ASN A 244 -10.71 32.33 -6.68
C ASN A 244 -11.80 32.52 -5.61
N PRO A 245 -13.09 32.50 -5.96
CA PRO A 245 -14.19 32.70 -5.02
C PRO A 245 -14.27 31.65 -3.92
N ASN A 246 -13.55 30.54 -4.09
CA ASN A 246 -13.49 29.47 -3.10
C ASN A 246 -12.50 29.75 -1.95
N PHE A 247 -11.66 30.81 -2.04
CA PHE A 247 -10.82 31.22 -0.93
C PHE A 247 -11.52 32.21 -0.01
N GLN A 248 -11.42 31.95 1.28
CA GLN A 248 -11.90 32.86 2.30
C GLN A 248 -10.81 33.09 3.36
N GLU A 249 -10.78 34.31 3.89
CA GLU A 249 -9.95 34.67 5.02
C GLU A 249 -10.53 34.11 6.32
N TYR A 250 -9.68 33.94 7.30
CA TYR A 250 -10.12 33.61 8.66
C TYR A 250 -10.59 34.88 9.34
N GLU A 251 -11.76 34.85 9.95
CA GLU A 251 -12.31 35.98 10.68
C GLU A 251 -11.40 36.42 11.83
N GLY A 252 -11.19 37.74 11.94
CA GLY A 252 -10.36 38.35 12.97
C GLY A 252 -8.86 38.17 12.78
N CYS A 253 -8.42 37.66 11.63
CA CYS A 253 -7.01 37.54 11.29
C CYS A 253 -6.59 38.64 10.32
N HIS A 254 -5.36 39.13 10.51
CA HIS A 254 -4.80 40.10 9.55
C HIS A 254 -4.55 39.39 8.22
N PRO A 255 -4.97 39.93 7.07
CA PRO A 255 -4.90 39.28 5.76
C PRO A 255 -3.50 38.85 5.32
N LEU A 256 -2.46 39.48 5.82
CA LEU A 256 -1.06 39.19 5.48
C LEU A 256 -0.31 38.44 6.60
N SER A 257 -1.02 38.02 7.65
CA SER A 257 -0.38 37.28 8.75
C SER A 257 -0.08 35.84 8.34
N GLU A 258 1.12 35.37 8.59
CA GLU A 258 1.51 33.98 8.39
C GLU A 258 0.83 33.00 9.37
N TRP A 259 0.14 33.52 10.38
CA TRP A 259 -0.58 32.74 11.38
C TRP A 259 -1.93 33.36 11.74
N CYS A 260 -2.84 32.55 12.22
CA CYS A 260 -4.15 32.98 12.66
C CYS A 260 -4.61 32.20 13.89
N ALA A 261 -5.02 32.92 14.94
CA ALA A 261 -5.74 32.32 16.06
C ALA A 261 -7.20 32.09 15.65
N LEU A 262 -7.68 30.87 15.81
CA LEU A 262 -9.07 30.54 15.52
C LEU A 262 -9.93 30.89 16.72
N LYS A 263 -11.00 31.65 16.48
CA LYS A 263 -12.05 31.88 17.46
C LYS A 263 -13.04 30.72 17.35
N GLU A 264 -13.40 30.13 18.47
CA GLU A 264 -14.50 29.19 18.55
C GLU A 264 -15.84 29.86 18.27
#